data_a055b59bef63568adb6ec61b237c23c8
#
_entry.id   a055b59bef63568adb6ec61b237c23c8
#
_cell.length_a   1.000
_cell.length_b   1.000
_cell.length_c   1.000
_cell.angle_alpha   90.00
_cell.angle_beta   90.00
_cell.angle_gamma   90.00
#
_symmetry.space_group_name_H-M   'P 1'
#
loop_
_entity.id
_entity.type
_entity.pdbx_description
1 polymer ?
#
loop_
_entity_poly.entity_id
_entity_poly.type
_entity_poly.pdbx_seq_one_letter_code
_entity_poly.pdbx_strand_id
1 'polypeptide(L)'
;DGRGVSIWDTFSKTPGKVVGSDNGDVACDHYHRYPEDIEIMKDLGVKAYRFSIAWPRILPNGEGAVNQAGLDFYSHLIDKLIENEIEPWVTLYHWDLPQALEDKYHGWLGRETIEAFGKYARICFAAYGDRVKHWITLNESWTVAVNGYNNGIHAPGRSSDPAVETYL
;
A
#
# COMPACT_ATOMS: atom_id res chain seq x y z
N ASP A 1 3.81 -12.87 7.71
CA ASP A 1 4.78 -12.02 7.01
C ASP A 1 5.20 -10.77 7.79
N GLY A 2 4.56 -10.50 8.93
CA GLY A 2 4.84 -9.33 9.76
C GLY A 2 4.23 -8.01 9.26
N ARG A 3 3.35 -8.04 8.26
CA ARG A 3 2.64 -6.85 7.76
C ARG A 3 1.77 -6.25 8.87
N GLY A 4 1.87 -4.94 9.08
CA GLY A 4 1.00 -4.17 9.96
C GLY A 4 -0.38 -3.93 9.33
N VAL A 5 -1.29 -3.37 10.14
CA VAL A 5 -2.65 -3.00 9.71
C VAL A 5 -2.61 -1.72 8.88
N SER A 6 -3.32 -1.68 7.75
CA SER A 6 -3.56 -0.48 6.96
C SER A 6 -4.91 0.15 7.27
N ILE A 7 -5.10 1.40 6.85
CA ILE A 7 -6.41 2.08 6.96
C ILE A 7 -7.51 1.32 6.20
N TRP A 8 -7.19 0.60 5.12
CA TRP A 8 -8.17 -0.21 4.39
C TRP A 8 -8.55 -1.49 5.13
N ASP A 9 -7.63 -2.10 5.90
CA ASP A 9 -7.98 -3.24 6.75
C ASP A 9 -9.01 -2.84 7.81
N THR A 10 -8.84 -1.68 8.43
CA THR A 10 -9.79 -1.12 9.40
C THR A 10 -11.11 -0.73 8.73
N PHE A 11 -11.03 0.03 7.63
CA PHE A 11 -12.21 0.53 6.91
C PHE A 11 -13.10 -0.61 6.41
N SER A 12 -12.53 -1.63 5.77
CA SER A 12 -13.31 -2.75 5.22
C SER A 12 -13.99 -3.61 6.30
N LYS A 13 -13.44 -3.63 7.51
CA LYS A 13 -14.02 -4.33 8.67
C LYS A 13 -14.98 -3.48 9.48
N THR A 14 -15.10 -2.18 9.16
CA THR A 14 -16.05 -1.28 9.83
C THR A 14 -17.46 -1.52 9.27
N PRO A 15 -18.46 -1.81 10.13
CA PRO A 15 -19.82 -2.09 9.68
C PRO A 15 -20.39 -0.98 8.77
N GLY A 16 -21.00 -1.37 7.65
CA GLY A 16 -21.64 -0.45 6.71
C GLY A 16 -20.71 0.27 5.74
N LYS A 17 -19.38 0.10 5.83
CA LYS A 17 -18.43 0.76 4.92
C LYS A 17 -18.25 0.02 3.60
N VAL A 18 -18.39 -1.31 3.60
CA VAL A 18 -18.28 -2.14 2.40
C VAL A 18 -19.52 -3.00 2.22
N VAL A 19 -20.08 -3.01 1.01
CA VAL A 19 -21.25 -3.84 0.67
C VAL A 19 -20.90 -5.30 0.90
N GLY A 20 -21.80 -6.04 1.56
CA GLY A 20 -21.58 -7.45 1.89
C GLY A 20 -20.57 -7.71 3.01
N SER A 21 -20.00 -6.66 3.60
CA SER A 21 -18.93 -6.78 4.62
C SER A 21 -17.68 -7.53 4.09
N ASP A 22 -17.44 -7.47 2.79
CA ASP A 22 -16.24 -8.05 2.18
C ASP A 22 -14.99 -7.31 2.65
N ASN A 23 -13.88 -8.04 2.74
CA ASN A 23 -12.58 -7.51 3.17
C ASN A 23 -11.43 -8.08 2.34
N GLY A 24 -10.24 -7.53 2.54
CA GLY A 24 -9.05 -7.91 1.80
C GLY A 24 -8.14 -8.94 2.48
N ASP A 25 -8.63 -9.69 3.49
CA ASP A 25 -7.75 -10.56 4.29
C ASP A 25 -7.07 -11.66 3.46
N VAL A 26 -7.74 -12.16 2.45
CA VAL A 26 -7.19 -13.14 1.50
C VAL A 26 -7.08 -12.55 0.10
N ALA A 27 -8.16 -11.95 -0.41
CA ALA A 27 -8.27 -11.40 -1.79
C ALA A 27 -7.73 -12.38 -2.84
N CYS A 28 -6.81 -11.96 -3.71
CA CYS A 28 -6.16 -12.82 -4.70
C CYS A 28 -4.95 -13.59 -4.16
N ASP A 29 -4.63 -13.43 -2.87
CA ASP A 29 -3.51 -14.11 -2.19
C ASP A 29 -2.15 -13.94 -2.91
N HIS A 30 -1.91 -12.76 -3.47
CA HIS A 30 -0.71 -12.46 -4.26
C HIS A 30 0.59 -12.72 -3.48
N TYR A 31 0.60 -12.52 -2.17
CA TYR A 31 1.76 -12.78 -1.33
C TYR A 31 2.31 -14.20 -1.48
N HIS A 32 1.42 -15.20 -1.60
CA HIS A 32 1.82 -16.60 -1.79
C HIS A 32 1.86 -17.01 -3.27
N ARG A 33 1.04 -16.38 -4.11
CA ARG A 33 0.81 -16.82 -5.49
C ARG A 33 1.57 -16.02 -6.55
N TYR A 34 2.33 -15.00 -6.18
CA TYR A 34 3.06 -14.18 -7.16
C TYR A 34 3.95 -14.97 -8.12
N PRO A 35 4.57 -16.12 -7.75
CA PRO A 35 5.34 -16.90 -8.72
C PRO A 35 4.47 -17.45 -9.85
N GLU A 36 3.25 -17.93 -9.54
CA GLU A 36 2.27 -18.41 -10.54
C GLU A 36 1.77 -17.25 -11.40
N ASP A 37 1.49 -16.09 -10.78
CA ASP A 37 1.04 -14.88 -11.47
C ASP A 37 2.08 -14.41 -12.51
N ILE A 38 3.36 -14.49 -12.17
CA ILE A 38 4.45 -14.11 -13.09
C ILE A 38 4.56 -15.08 -14.28
N GLU A 39 4.38 -16.38 -14.08
CA GLU A 39 4.35 -17.33 -15.20
C GLU A 39 3.16 -17.04 -16.15
N ILE A 40 2.00 -16.68 -15.61
CA ILE A 40 0.85 -16.24 -16.42
C ILE A 40 1.19 -14.97 -17.21
N MET A 41 1.82 -13.97 -16.57
CA MET A 41 2.24 -12.73 -17.26
C MET A 41 3.22 -13.02 -18.39
N LYS A 42 4.17 -13.94 -18.18
CA LYS A 42 5.13 -14.39 -19.18
C LYS A 42 4.44 -15.05 -20.36
N ASP A 43 3.52 -15.97 -20.10
CA ASP A 43 2.75 -16.68 -21.15
C ASP A 43 1.90 -15.70 -21.98
N LEU A 44 1.40 -14.64 -21.36
CA LEU A 44 0.69 -13.55 -22.03
C LEU A 44 1.61 -12.59 -22.80
N GLY A 45 2.93 -12.71 -22.66
CA GLY A 45 3.91 -11.83 -23.30
C GLY A 45 3.98 -10.43 -22.71
N VAL A 46 3.59 -10.24 -21.43
CA VAL A 46 3.67 -8.97 -20.70
C VAL A 46 5.12 -8.50 -20.62
N LYS A 47 5.38 -7.22 -20.89
CA LYS A 47 6.73 -6.64 -20.89
C LYS A 47 7.01 -5.75 -19.69
N ALA A 48 5.98 -5.29 -18.98
CA ALA A 48 6.09 -4.49 -17.78
C ALA A 48 4.96 -4.83 -16.82
N TYR A 49 5.26 -4.81 -15.53
CA TYR A 49 4.26 -5.03 -14.49
C TYR A 49 4.31 -3.90 -13.47
N ARG A 50 3.17 -3.21 -13.30
CA ARG A 50 3.01 -2.20 -12.27
C ARG A 50 2.39 -2.81 -11.03
N PHE A 51 3.04 -2.66 -9.89
CA PHE A 51 2.52 -3.05 -8.58
C PHE A 51 2.86 -2.00 -7.52
N SER A 52 2.22 -2.06 -6.38
CA SER A 52 2.53 -1.20 -5.24
C SER A 52 3.21 -1.98 -4.12
N ILE A 53 4.11 -1.30 -3.41
CA ILE A 53 4.66 -1.79 -2.15
C ILE A 53 3.70 -1.39 -1.04
N ALA A 54 3.23 -2.35 -0.24
CA ALA A 54 2.44 -2.06 0.94
C ALA A 54 3.34 -1.45 2.02
N TRP A 55 3.13 -0.16 2.32
CA TRP A 55 3.90 0.54 3.35
C TRP A 55 3.89 -0.21 4.70
N PRO A 56 2.71 -0.69 5.22
CA PRO A 56 2.70 -1.46 6.47
C PRO A 56 3.39 -2.82 6.37
N ARG A 57 3.76 -3.32 5.18
CA ARG A 57 4.59 -4.53 5.05
C ARG A 57 6.06 -4.24 5.26
N ILE A 58 6.51 -3.04 4.92
CA ILE A 58 7.90 -2.60 5.13
C ILE A 58 8.09 -2.02 6.53
N LEU A 59 7.18 -1.14 6.96
CA LEU A 59 7.15 -0.52 8.28
C LEU A 59 5.78 -0.78 8.90
N PRO A 60 5.60 -1.81 9.73
CA PRO A 60 4.29 -2.23 10.26
C PRO A 60 3.51 -1.12 10.97
N ASN A 61 4.21 -0.19 11.63
CA ASN A 61 3.63 0.97 12.29
C ASN A 61 3.80 2.28 11.49
N GLY A 62 4.21 2.19 10.22
CA GLY A 62 4.50 3.33 9.35
C GLY A 62 5.84 4.00 9.60
N GLU A 63 6.44 3.76 10.75
CA GLU A 63 7.76 4.26 11.19
C GLU A 63 8.41 3.25 12.13
N GLY A 64 9.67 3.49 12.52
CA GLY A 64 10.40 2.65 13.46
C GLY A 64 11.08 1.45 12.81
N ALA A 65 10.87 0.25 13.36
CA ALA A 65 11.56 -0.96 12.93
C ALA A 65 11.10 -1.45 11.55
N VAL A 66 12.06 -1.81 10.72
CA VAL A 66 11.83 -2.39 9.40
C VAL A 66 11.47 -3.87 9.53
N ASN A 67 10.44 -4.29 8.80
CA ASN A 67 10.09 -5.70 8.67
C ASN A 67 10.92 -6.35 7.55
N GLN A 68 11.94 -7.10 7.92
CA GLN A 68 12.84 -7.74 6.95
C GLN A 68 12.10 -8.71 6.02
N ALA A 69 11.13 -9.49 6.54
CA ALA A 69 10.35 -10.40 5.70
C ALA A 69 9.55 -9.66 4.62
N GLY A 70 9.10 -8.43 4.90
CA GLY A 70 8.46 -7.56 3.92
C GLY A 70 9.43 -7.08 2.83
N LEU A 71 10.65 -6.69 3.22
CA LEU A 71 11.70 -6.33 2.24
C LEU A 71 12.06 -7.53 1.35
N ASP A 72 12.25 -8.69 1.94
CA ASP A 72 12.64 -9.90 1.22
C ASP A 72 11.55 -10.32 0.21
N PHE A 73 10.27 -10.22 0.59
CA PHE A 73 9.16 -10.51 -0.31
C PHE A 73 9.22 -9.68 -1.60
N TYR A 74 9.33 -8.35 -1.48
CA TYR A 74 9.40 -7.49 -2.67
C TYR A 74 10.72 -7.64 -3.44
N SER A 75 11.83 -7.96 -2.75
CA SER A 75 13.08 -8.29 -3.43
C SER A 75 12.91 -9.51 -4.34
N HIS A 76 12.34 -10.60 -3.82
CA HIS A 76 12.08 -11.80 -4.58
C HIS A 76 11.09 -11.58 -5.73
N LEU A 77 10.03 -10.78 -5.51
CA LEU A 77 9.08 -10.42 -6.55
C LEU A 77 9.77 -9.67 -7.70
N ILE A 78 10.60 -8.66 -7.37
CA ILE A 78 11.34 -7.87 -8.37
C ILE A 78 12.33 -8.75 -9.12
N ASP A 79 13.11 -9.58 -8.43
CA ASP A 79 14.06 -10.48 -9.06
C ASP A 79 13.35 -11.44 -10.03
N LYS A 80 12.22 -12.03 -9.59
CA LYS A 80 11.44 -12.94 -10.42
C LYS A 80 10.86 -12.29 -11.67
N LEU A 81 10.42 -11.03 -11.58
CA LEU A 81 9.97 -10.26 -12.75
C LEU A 81 11.11 -10.06 -13.75
N ILE A 82 12.29 -9.62 -13.27
CA ILE A 82 13.47 -9.37 -14.12
C ILE A 82 13.95 -10.66 -14.76
N GLU A 83 14.02 -11.77 -14.05
CA GLU A 83 14.36 -13.10 -14.56
C GLU A 83 13.45 -13.53 -15.73
N ASN A 84 12.20 -13.06 -15.75
CA ASN A 84 11.24 -13.34 -16.82
C ASN A 84 11.10 -12.20 -17.85
N GLU A 85 12.06 -11.28 -17.90
CA GLU A 85 12.10 -10.14 -18.84
C GLU A 85 10.87 -9.22 -18.72
N ILE A 86 10.30 -9.11 -17.51
CA ILE A 86 9.18 -8.22 -17.18
C ILE A 86 9.73 -7.05 -16.37
N GLU A 87 9.60 -5.84 -16.88
CA GLU A 87 10.11 -4.64 -16.23
C GLU A 87 9.25 -4.23 -15.04
N PRO A 88 9.81 -4.10 -13.80
CA PRO A 88 9.05 -3.69 -12.63
C PRO A 88 8.80 -2.17 -12.63
N TRP A 89 7.54 -1.76 -12.48
CA TRP A 89 7.09 -0.39 -12.24
C TRP A 89 6.48 -0.29 -10.85
N VAL A 90 7.16 0.38 -9.95
CA VAL A 90 6.83 0.33 -8.52
C VAL A 90 6.12 1.59 -8.06
N THR A 91 4.94 1.43 -7.49
CA THR A 91 4.20 2.49 -6.79
C THR A 91 4.49 2.40 -5.29
N LEU A 92 4.97 3.49 -4.68
CA LEU A 92 5.29 3.52 -3.25
C LEU A 92 4.03 3.60 -2.38
N TYR A 93 3.04 4.37 -2.79
CA TYR A 93 1.80 4.52 -2.03
C TYR A 93 0.57 4.35 -2.94
N HIS A 94 -0.20 3.30 -2.67
CA HIS A 94 -1.48 3.04 -3.35
C HIS A 94 -2.58 2.82 -2.31
N TRP A 95 -2.77 3.86 -1.45
CA TRP A 95 -3.89 4.04 -0.52
C TRP A 95 -3.79 3.28 0.81
N ASP A 96 -2.81 2.44 0.98
CA ASP A 96 -2.63 1.55 2.13
C ASP A 96 -1.76 2.18 3.25
N LEU A 97 -2.14 3.37 3.71
CA LEU A 97 -1.49 4.03 4.83
C LEU A 97 -1.50 3.12 6.07
N PRO A 98 -0.38 2.96 6.79
CA PRO A 98 -0.38 2.28 8.08
C PRO A 98 -1.39 2.90 9.05
N GLN A 99 -2.27 2.08 9.63
CA GLN A 99 -3.30 2.54 10.57
C GLN A 99 -2.68 3.32 11.75
N ALA A 100 -1.51 2.92 12.22
CA ALA A 100 -0.81 3.62 13.30
C ALA A 100 -0.49 5.08 13.00
N LEU A 101 -0.25 5.45 11.72
CA LEU A 101 -0.06 6.85 11.33
C LEU A 101 -1.37 7.62 11.29
N GLU A 102 -2.47 6.95 10.93
CA GLU A 102 -3.81 7.54 11.00
C GLU A 102 -4.20 7.82 12.46
N ASP A 103 -3.99 6.86 13.34
CA ASP A 103 -4.32 6.98 14.77
C ASP A 103 -3.48 8.05 15.47
N LYS A 104 -2.20 8.13 15.13
CA LYS A 104 -1.24 9.01 15.83
C LYS A 104 -1.22 10.44 15.26
N TYR A 105 -1.30 10.58 13.96
CA TYR A 105 -1.05 11.82 13.25
C TYR A 105 -2.21 12.29 12.38
N HIS A 106 -3.35 11.60 12.43
CA HIS A 106 -4.49 11.83 11.55
C HIS A 106 -4.14 11.64 10.05
N GLY A 107 -3.28 10.68 9.77
CA GLY A 107 -2.87 10.31 8.42
C GLY A 107 -2.27 11.48 7.64
N TRP A 108 -2.73 11.69 6.43
CA TRP A 108 -2.22 12.75 5.55
C TRP A 108 -2.58 14.18 6.00
N LEU A 109 -3.38 14.37 7.04
CA LEU A 109 -3.61 15.68 7.64
C LEU A 109 -2.43 16.11 8.53
N GLY A 110 -1.65 15.17 9.09
CA GLY A 110 -0.47 15.44 9.89
C GLY A 110 0.81 15.55 9.06
N ARG A 111 1.60 16.58 9.28
CA ARG A 111 2.90 16.75 8.59
C ARG A 111 3.89 15.64 8.89
N GLU A 112 3.79 15.02 10.05
CA GLU A 112 4.62 13.89 10.50
C GLU A 112 4.50 12.68 9.54
N THR A 113 3.34 12.49 8.96
CA THR A 113 3.12 11.45 7.92
C THR A 113 3.97 11.70 6.68
N ILE A 114 4.20 12.97 6.30
CA ILE A 114 5.08 13.33 5.17
C ILE A 114 6.52 12.91 5.46
N GLU A 115 7.00 13.16 6.69
CA GLU A 115 8.35 12.75 7.10
C GLU A 115 8.49 11.23 7.18
N ALA A 116 7.45 10.55 7.70
CA ALA A 116 7.41 9.09 7.74
C ALA A 116 7.42 8.49 6.32
N PHE A 117 6.66 9.08 5.39
CA PHE A 117 6.69 8.67 3.98
C PHE A 117 8.08 8.84 3.35
N GLY A 118 8.74 9.96 3.63
CA GLY A 118 10.10 10.19 3.15
C GLY A 118 11.12 9.16 3.67
N LYS A 119 10.96 8.70 4.91
CA LYS A 119 11.79 7.61 5.49
C LYS A 119 11.49 6.27 4.82
N TYR A 120 10.21 5.93 4.68
CA TYR A 120 9.75 4.74 3.98
C TYR A 120 10.27 4.68 2.53
N ALA A 121 10.12 5.77 1.77
CA ALA A 121 10.61 5.86 0.40
C ALA A 121 12.12 5.63 0.31
N ARG A 122 12.92 6.21 1.21
CA ARG A 122 14.37 5.98 1.26
C ARG A 122 14.72 4.52 1.51
N ILE A 123 13.98 3.83 2.38
CA ILE A 123 14.18 2.39 2.63
C ILE A 123 13.92 1.59 1.35
N CYS A 124 12.81 1.87 0.65
CA CYS A 124 12.49 1.19 -0.61
C CYS A 124 13.53 1.47 -1.71
N PHE A 125 13.96 2.73 -1.85
CA PHE A 125 15.00 3.07 -2.83
C PHE A 125 16.36 2.41 -2.51
N ALA A 126 16.73 2.32 -1.24
CA ALA A 126 17.95 1.64 -0.83
C ALA A 126 17.88 0.13 -1.08
N ALA A 127 16.70 -0.48 -0.90
CA ALA A 127 16.53 -1.93 -1.05
C ALA A 127 16.41 -2.39 -2.51
N TYR A 128 15.83 -1.54 -3.40
CA TYR A 128 15.43 -1.99 -4.75
C TYR A 128 15.90 -1.08 -5.88
N GLY A 129 16.49 0.09 -5.58
CA GLY A 129 16.86 1.09 -6.59
C GLY A 129 17.98 0.66 -7.55
N ASP A 130 18.72 -0.39 -7.22
CA ASP A 130 19.67 -1.05 -8.11
C ASP A 130 18.98 -1.75 -9.30
N ARG A 131 17.77 -2.27 -9.09
CA ARG A 131 16.98 -3.09 -10.03
C ARG A 131 15.78 -2.37 -10.61
N VAL A 132 15.08 -1.55 -9.82
CA VAL A 132 13.89 -0.81 -10.24
C VAL A 132 14.27 0.55 -10.82
N LYS A 133 13.84 0.83 -12.05
CA LYS A 133 14.09 2.10 -12.76
C LYS A 133 12.88 3.03 -12.80
N HIS A 134 11.67 2.49 -12.62
CA HIS A 134 10.42 3.21 -12.74
C HIS A 134 9.66 3.26 -11.41
N TRP A 135 9.55 4.48 -10.87
CA TRP A 135 8.91 4.72 -9.58
C TRP A 135 7.75 5.70 -9.71
N ILE A 136 6.66 5.37 -9.04
CA ILE A 136 5.49 6.23 -8.88
C ILE A 136 5.36 6.51 -7.38
N THR A 137 5.36 7.78 -6.99
CA THR A 137 5.33 8.14 -5.57
C THR A 137 3.96 7.88 -4.94
N LEU A 138 2.93 8.52 -5.49
CA LEU A 138 1.56 8.47 -4.99
C LEU A 138 0.60 8.11 -6.13
N ASN A 139 -0.30 7.15 -5.89
CA ASN A 139 -1.39 6.89 -6.80
C ASN A 139 -2.57 7.79 -6.47
N GLU A 140 -3.05 8.52 -7.48
CA GLU A 140 -4.30 9.30 -7.43
C GLU A 140 -4.48 10.12 -6.14
N SER A 141 -3.58 11.06 -5.89
CA SER A 141 -3.62 11.91 -4.69
C SER A 141 -4.93 12.69 -4.52
N TRP A 142 -5.58 13.06 -5.65
CA TRP A 142 -6.90 13.67 -5.62
C TRP A 142 -7.95 12.72 -5.03
N THR A 143 -7.97 11.48 -5.46
CA THR A 143 -8.88 10.44 -4.96
C THR A 143 -8.69 10.23 -3.46
N VAL A 144 -7.44 10.18 -3.00
CA VAL A 144 -7.12 10.10 -1.57
C VAL A 144 -7.72 11.29 -0.82
N ALA A 145 -7.45 12.51 -1.27
CA ALA A 145 -7.91 13.71 -0.58
C ALA A 145 -9.44 13.83 -0.55
N VAL A 146 -10.10 13.61 -1.69
CA VAL A 146 -11.55 13.78 -1.80
C VAL A 146 -12.30 12.62 -1.18
N ASN A 147 -11.94 11.39 -1.53
CA ASN A 147 -12.71 10.23 -1.09
C ASN A 147 -12.32 9.75 0.30
N GLY A 148 -11.08 9.93 0.70
CA GLY A 148 -10.60 9.52 2.02
C GLY A 148 -10.82 10.56 3.12
N TYR A 149 -10.66 11.86 2.78
CA TYR A 149 -10.61 12.94 3.78
C TYR A 149 -11.68 14.02 3.61
N ASN A 150 -12.48 14.01 2.52
CA ASN A 150 -13.54 14.99 2.33
C ASN A 150 -14.94 14.35 2.40
N ASN A 151 -15.21 13.29 1.62
CA ASN A 151 -16.53 12.65 1.60
C ASN A 151 -16.59 11.30 2.36
N GLY A 152 -15.45 10.74 2.76
CA GLY A 152 -15.36 9.55 3.62
C GLY A 152 -15.81 8.23 2.99
N ILE A 153 -15.94 8.17 1.65
CA ILE A 153 -16.35 6.93 0.95
C ILE A 153 -15.20 5.94 0.75
N HIS A 154 -13.96 6.39 0.94
CA HIS A 154 -12.77 5.54 0.99
C HIS A 154 -12.11 5.63 2.37
N ALA A 155 -11.21 4.68 2.67
CA ALA A 155 -10.35 4.74 3.84
C ALA A 155 -9.51 6.05 3.85
N PRO A 156 -9.28 6.65 5.01
CA PRO A 156 -9.67 6.26 6.36
C PRO A 156 -11.14 6.54 6.73
N GLY A 157 -11.93 7.13 5.83
CA GLY A 157 -13.35 7.39 6.03
C GLY A 157 -13.65 8.72 6.71
N ARG A 158 -12.72 9.68 6.66
CA ARG A 158 -12.93 11.03 7.23
C ARG A 158 -13.82 11.87 6.33
N SER A 159 -14.59 12.76 6.95
CA SER A 159 -15.42 13.72 6.25
C SER A 159 -15.12 15.13 6.70
N SER A 160 -15.16 16.09 5.78
CA SER A 160 -15.15 17.52 6.11
C SER A 160 -16.55 18.03 6.55
N ASP A 161 -17.61 17.22 6.43
CA ASP A 161 -18.93 17.53 6.95
C ASP A 161 -19.03 17.13 8.43
N PRO A 162 -19.16 18.11 9.36
CA PRO A 162 -19.29 17.82 10.79
C PRO A 162 -20.46 16.90 11.14
N ALA A 163 -21.50 16.82 10.32
CA ALA A 163 -22.64 15.93 10.54
C ALA A 163 -22.28 14.46 10.32
N VAL A 164 -21.25 14.16 9.52
CA VAL A 164 -20.76 12.79 9.27
C VAL A 164 -19.75 12.35 10.32
N GLU A 165 -18.95 13.25 10.87
CA GLU A 165 -17.98 12.93 11.93
C GLU A 165 -18.63 12.47 13.25
N THR A 166 -19.88 12.81 13.49
CA THR A 166 -20.60 12.42 14.72
C THR A 166 -21.07 10.95 14.74
N TYR A 167 -20.88 10.20 13.65
CA TYR A 167 -21.28 8.79 13.54
C TYR A 167 -20.08 7.82 13.41
N LEU A 168 -18.85 8.30 13.59
CA LEU A 168 -17.63 7.53 13.64
C LEU A 168 -17.03 7.53 15.05
#